data_3e580206671cd60074726855e54a5d4d
#
_entry.id   3e580206671cd60074726855e54a5d4d
#
_cell.length_a   1.000
_cell.length_b   1.000
_cell.length_c   1.000
_cell.angle_alpha   90.00
_cell.angle_beta   90.00
_cell.angle_gamma   90.00
#
_symmetry.space_group_name_H-M   'P 1'
#
loop_
_entity.id
_entity.type
_entity.pdbx_description
1 polymer ?
#
loop_
_entity_poly.entity_id
_entity_poly.type
_entity_poly.pdbx_seq_one_letter_code
_entity_poly.pdbx_strand_id
1 'polypeptide(L)'
;MELGAWCMKRGKNTTKKLTPLNDKFRFEGLQIWQIGVELSIPLFRLADHLKGEKLYRFAEQMRGAVLGITNNIAEGSGSTSNKEFQQFLNFSRRSVYETANIPFVSVKEGSLCDEETQDCLNRVEELSRKITNFSRSLNP
;
A
#
# COMPACT_ATOMS: atom_id res chain seq x y z
N MET A 1 1.92 -7.95 26.29
CA MET A 1 2.70 -7.55 25.12
C MET A 1 2.69 -6.06 24.98
N GLU A 2 3.85 -5.48 24.74
CA GLU A 2 4.01 -4.05 24.77
C GLU A 2 3.87 -3.45 23.37
N LEU A 3 2.64 -3.17 22.96
CA LEU A 3 2.36 -2.44 21.72
C LEU A 3 3.05 -1.08 21.71
N GLY A 4 3.13 -0.41 22.86
CA GLY A 4 3.82 0.86 23.02
C GLY A 4 5.31 0.80 22.66
N ALA A 5 6.01 -0.29 23.02
CA ALA A 5 7.42 -0.48 22.69
C ALA A 5 7.63 -0.63 21.18
N TRP A 6 6.73 -1.34 20.49
CA TRP A 6 6.79 -1.46 19.04
C TRP A 6 6.54 -0.10 18.35
N CYS A 7 5.58 0.67 18.82
CA CYS A 7 5.28 2.01 18.28
C CYS A 7 6.47 2.96 18.44
N MET A 8 7.23 2.86 19.54
CA MET A 8 8.36 3.76 19.84
C MET A 8 9.67 3.38 19.13
N LYS A 9 9.82 2.14 18.68
CA LYS A 9 11.06 1.63 18.07
C LYS A 9 11.24 1.98 16.60
N ARG A 10 10.39 2.81 16.04
CA ARG A 10 10.56 3.22 14.67
C ARG A 10 11.77 4.10 14.48
N GLY A 11 12.70 3.62 13.68
CA GLY A 11 13.75 4.46 13.14
C GLY A 11 13.15 5.60 12.30
N LYS A 12 13.81 6.75 12.32
CA LYS A 12 13.43 7.91 11.51
C LYS A 12 13.23 7.48 10.07
N ASN A 13 12.08 7.83 9.54
CA ASN A 13 11.70 7.59 8.15
C ASN A 13 12.68 8.35 7.26
N THR A 14 13.72 7.66 6.80
CA THR A 14 14.53 8.20 5.72
C THR A 14 13.77 7.95 4.43
N THR A 15 13.10 8.97 3.94
CA THR A 15 12.50 8.97 2.62
C THR A 15 13.62 8.88 1.59
N LYS A 16 14.04 7.66 1.30
CA LYS A 16 14.94 7.42 0.18
C LYS A 16 14.13 7.65 -1.09
N LYS A 17 14.48 8.67 -1.83
CA LYS A 17 13.87 8.92 -3.15
C LYS A 17 14.05 7.66 -4.00
N LEU A 18 12.95 7.13 -4.52
CA LEU A 18 13.00 5.97 -5.39
C LEU A 18 13.78 6.31 -6.65
N THR A 19 14.93 5.68 -6.81
CA THR A 19 15.69 5.74 -8.05
C THR A 19 15.18 4.62 -8.95
N PRO A 20 14.79 4.89 -10.21
CA PRO A 20 14.40 3.84 -11.14
C PRO A 20 15.50 2.79 -11.28
N LEU A 21 15.11 1.52 -11.29
CA LEU A 21 16.06 0.41 -11.43
C LEU A 21 16.62 0.33 -12.84
N ASN A 22 15.81 0.54 -13.86
CA ASN A 22 16.26 0.47 -15.26
C ASN A 22 15.63 1.49 -16.20
N ASP A 23 14.66 2.25 -15.72
CA ASP A 23 13.99 3.33 -16.45
C ASP A 23 13.30 2.90 -17.76
N LYS A 24 12.96 1.61 -17.90
CA LYS A 24 12.37 1.06 -19.13
C LYS A 24 10.88 0.83 -19.03
N PHE A 25 10.37 0.60 -17.82
CA PHE A 25 8.96 0.32 -17.62
C PHE A 25 8.17 1.60 -17.33
N ARG A 26 7.04 1.74 -17.99
CA ARG A 26 6.17 2.91 -17.85
C ARG A 26 5.78 3.18 -16.38
N PHE A 27 5.51 2.14 -15.61
CA PHE A 27 5.05 2.31 -14.22
C PHE A 27 6.08 3.00 -13.33
N GLU A 28 7.39 2.85 -13.62
CA GLU A 28 8.45 3.49 -12.82
C GLU A 28 8.32 5.02 -12.78
N GLY A 29 7.76 5.62 -13.84
CA GLY A 29 7.52 7.06 -13.92
C GLY A 29 6.19 7.52 -13.35
N LEU A 30 5.32 6.60 -12.92
CA LEU A 30 4.00 6.96 -12.40
C LEU A 30 4.06 7.28 -10.92
N GLN A 31 3.60 8.48 -10.55
CA GLN A 31 3.58 8.94 -9.16
C GLN A 31 2.80 7.97 -8.26
N ILE A 32 1.64 7.49 -8.72
CA ILE A 32 0.81 6.57 -7.94
C ILE A 32 1.53 5.25 -7.64
N TRP A 33 2.34 4.75 -8.55
CA TRP A 33 3.16 3.57 -8.32
C TRP A 33 4.27 3.86 -7.31
N GLN A 34 4.97 4.99 -7.47
CA GLN A 34 6.06 5.40 -6.57
C GLN A 34 5.56 5.55 -5.13
N ILE A 35 4.40 6.21 -4.95
CA ILE A 35 3.77 6.35 -3.63
C ILE A 35 3.39 4.97 -3.07
N GLY A 36 2.84 4.10 -3.89
CA GLY A 36 2.48 2.73 -3.49
C GLY A 36 3.69 1.94 -2.99
N VAL A 37 4.83 2.06 -3.67
CA VAL A 37 6.08 1.41 -3.23
C VAL A 37 6.58 1.99 -1.91
N GLU A 38 6.58 3.31 -1.76
CA GLU A 38 6.97 3.96 -0.50
C GLU A 38 6.08 3.52 0.67
N LEU A 39 4.78 3.46 0.46
CA LEU A 39 3.81 3.04 1.47
C LEU A 39 3.94 1.55 1.81
N SER A 40 4.41 0.73 0.88
CA SER A 40 4.57 -0.71 1.14
C SER A 40 5.51 -0.97 2.30
N ILE A 41 6.52 -0.13 2.51
CA ILE A 41 7.52 -0.33 3.56
C ILE A 41 6.90 -0.29 4.96
N PRO A 42 6.23 0.80 5.39
CA PRO A 42 5.59 0.81 6.71
C PRO A 42 4.45 -0.20 6.82
N LEU A 43 3.73 -0.49 5.73
CA LEU A 43 2.66 -1.47 5.74
C LEU A 43 3.19 -2.90 5.90
N PHE A 44 4.32 -3.23 5.29
CA PHE A 44 4.99 -4.52 5.52
C PHE A 44 5.49 -4.65 6.95
N ARG A 45 5.89 -3.56 7.59
CA ARG A 45 6.25 -3.57 9.02
C ARG A 45 5.05 -3.88 9.90
N LEU A 46 3.86 -3.36 9.57
CA LEU A 46 2.63 -3.73 10.27
C LEU A 46 2.36 -5.24 10.10
N ALA A 47 2.54 -5.77 8.89
CA ALA A 47 2.39 -7.20 8.63
C ALA A 47 3.41 -8.03 9.44
N ASP A 48 4.66 -7.58 9.53
CA ASP A 48 5.68 -8.25 10.33
C ASP A 48 5.32 -8.27 11.81
N HIS A 49 4.74 -7.18 12.32
CA HIS A 49 4.25 -7.13 13.68
C HIS A 49 3.14 -8.17 13.91
N LEU A 50 2.18 -8.24 12.99
CA LEU A 50 1.10 -9.23 13.04
C LEU A 50 1.65 -10.66 13.02
N LYS A 51 2.67 -10.91 12.20
CA LYS A 51 3.37 -12.20 12.16
C LYS A 51 4.02 -12.51 13.51
N GLY A 52 4.64 -11.53 14.14
CA GLY A 52 5.23 -11.65 15.48
C GLY A 52 4.19 -12.00 16.55
N GLU A 53 2.96 -11.56 16.37
CA GLU A 53 1.80 -11.90 17.21
C GLU A 53 1.18 -13.25 16.87
N LYS A 54 1.80 -14.01 15.98
CA LYS A 54 1.30 -15.29 15.46
C LYS A 54 -0.01 -15.20 14.67
N LEU A 55 -0.35 -14.00 14.19
CA LEU A 55 -1.47 -13.76 13.30
C LEU A 55 -1.01 -13.92 11.84
N TYR A 56 -0.56 -15.13 11.52
CA TYR A 56 0.07 -15.43 10.23
C TYR A 56 -0.84 -15.16 9.04
N ARG A 57 -2.10 -15.52 9.15
CA ARG A 57 -3.06 -15.30 8.07
C ARG A 57 -3.30 -13.81 7.82
N PHE A 58 -3.40 -13.02 8.88
CA PHE A 58 -3.52 -11.56 8.79
C PHE A 58 -2.30 -10.97 8.10
N ALA A 59 -1.11 -11.41 8.51
CA ALA A 59 0.15 -10.94 7.93
C ALA A 59 0.25 -11.26 6.43
N GLU A 60 -0.09 -12.48 6.03
CA GLU A 60 -0.04 -12.90 4.63
C GLU A 60 -1.05 -12.14 3.77
N GLN A 61 -2.29 -12.00 4.25
CA GLN A 61 -3.31 -11.25 3.52
C GLN A 61 -2.92 -9.78 3.38
N MET A 62 -2.35 -9.20 4.42
CA MET A 62 -1.88 -7.81 4.37
C MET A 62 -0.76 -7.64 3.32
N ARG A 63 0.23 -8.52 3.32
CA ARG A 63 1.31 -8.50 2.32
C ARG A 63 0.77 -8.62 0.91
N GLY A 64 -0.16 -9.54 0.68
CA GLY A 64 -0.79 -9.73 -0.61
C GLY A 64 -1.58 -8.50 -1.06
N ALA A 65 -2.37 -7.90 -0.17
CA ALA A 65 -3.14 -6.71 -0.47
C ALA A 65 -2.24 -5.51 -0.80
N VAL A 66 -1.20 -5.28 0.01
CA VAL A 66 -0.23 -4.19 -0.20
C VAL A 66 0.47 -4.35 -1.54
N LEU A 67 0.97 -5.55 -1.84
CA LEU A 67 1.62 -5.82 -3.12
C LEU A 67 0.64 -5.69 -4.28
N GLY A 68 -0.62 -6.04 -4.08
CA GLY A 68 -1.69 -5.89 -5.08
C GLY A 68 -1.90 -4.45 -5.54
N ILE A 69 -1.64 -3.47 -4.69
CA ILE A 69 -1.74 -2.05 -5.07
C ILE A 69 -0.77 -1.75 -6.22
N THR A 70 0.51 -2.00 -6.02
CA THR A 70 1.54 -1.70 -7.01
C THR A 70 1.50 -2.66 -8.20
N ASN A 71 1.19 -3.93 -7.98
CA ASN A 71 1.07 -4.92 -9.07
C ASN A 71 0.00 -4.51 -10.08
N ASN A 72 -1.18 -4.11 -9.62
CA ASN A 72 -2.26 -3.71 -10.52
C ASN A 72 -1.93 -2.43 -11.28
N ILE A 73 -1.25 -1.47 -10.66
CA ILE A 73 -0.78 -0.27 -11.36
C ILE A 73 0.23 -0.66 -12.46
N ALA A 74 1.19 -1.51 -12.10
CA ALA A 74 2.22 -1.96 -13.04
C ALA A 74 1.62 -2.75 -14.22
N GLU A 75 0.76 -3.72 -13.93
CA GLU A 75 0.07 -4.51 -14.97
C GLU A 75 -0.77 -3.61 -15.87
N GLY A 76 -1.55 -2.70 -15.27
CA GLY A 76 -2.38 -1.78 -16.02
C GLY A 76 -1.57 -0.87 -16.93
N SER A 77 -0.39 -0.42 -16.48
CA SER A 77 0.48 0.44 -17.28
C SER A 77 1.01 -0.25 -18.55
N GLY A 78 1.02 -1.59 -18.55
CA GLY A 78 1.37 -2.39 -19.70
C GLY A 78 0.21 -2.67 -20.66
N SER A 79 -0.98 -2.19 -20.36
CA SER A 79 -2.18 -2.41 -21.19
C SER A 79 -2.09 -1.64 -22.49
N THR A 80 -2.72 -2.19 -23.53
CA THR A 80 -2.76 -1.57 -24.87
C THR A 80 -3.84 -0.49 -25.01
N SER A 81 -4.78 -0.42 -24.04
CA SER A 81 -5.85 0.58 -24.05
C SER A 81 -6.01 1.25 -22.69
N ASN A 82 -6.45 2.50 -22.72
CA ASN A 82 -6.74 3.24 -21.48
C ASN A 82 -7.91 2.62 -20.71
N LYS A 83 -8.88 2.05 -21.41
CA LYS A 83 -10.01 1.36 -20.77
C LYS A 83 -9.55 0.18 -19.91
N GLU A 84 -8.65 -0.62 -20.45
CA GLU A 84 -8.05 -1.75 -19.72
C GLU A 84 -7.20 -1.25 -18.54
N PHE A 85 -6.41 -0.19 -18.77
CA PHE A 85 -5.63 0.42 -17.70
C PHE A 85 -6.54 0.91 -16.56
N GLN A 86 -7.66 1.57 -16.86
CA GLN A 86 -8.63 2.00 -15.86
C GLN A 86 -9.21 0.83 -15.06
N GLN A 87 -9.40 -0.31 -15.69
CA GLN A 87 -9.85 -1.52 -15.01
C GLN A 87 -8.81 -2.00 -13.98
N PHE A 88 -7.53 -2.04 -14.35
CA PHE A 88 -6.46 -2.39 -13.42
C PHE A 88 -6.30 -1.38 -12.29
N LEU A 89 -6.48 -0.09 -12.59
CA LEU A 89 -6.48 0.95 -11.57
C LEU A 89 -7.62 0.76 -10.57
N ASN A 90 -8.77 0.29 -11.01
CA ASN A 90 -9.87 -0.06 -10.11
C ASN A 90 -9.50 -1.26 -9.22
N PHE A 91 -8.82 -2.27 -9.75
CA PHE A 91 -8.31 -3.39 -8.96
C PHE A 91 -7.29 -2.92 -7.92
N SER A 92 -6.40 -2.01 -8.30
CA SER A 92 -5.45 -1.39 -7.37
C SER A 92 -6.18 -0.67 -6.23
N ARG A 93 -7.19 0.10 -6.54
CA ARG A 93 -8.05 0.77 -5.55
C ARG A 93 -8.69 -0.21 -4.57
N ARG A 94 -9.21 -1.32 -5.09
CA ARG A 94 -9.80 -2.38 -4.26
C ARG A 94 -8.76 -2.98 -3.32
N SER A 95 -7.52 -3.15 -3.78
CA SER A 95 -6.41 -3.59 -2.93
C SER A 95 -6.09 -2.58 -1.82
N VAL A 96 -6.24 -1.28 -2.08
CA VAL A 96 -6.11 -0.25 -1.04
C VAL A 96 -7.14 -0.47 0.07
N TYR A 97 -8.39 -0.73 -0.28
CA TYR A 97 -9.44 -0.97 0.72
C TYR A 97 -9.19 -2.23 1.54
N GLU A 98 -8.72 -3.30 0.91
CA GLU A 98 -8.32 -4.52 1.64
C GLU A 98 -7.13 -4.24 2.57
N THR A 99 -6.14 -3.50 2.08
CA THR A 99 -4.98 -3.07 2.87
C THR A 99 -5.40 -2.24 4.09
N ALA A 100 -6.40 -1.40 3.96
CA ALA A 100 -6.92 -0.58 5.05
C ALA A 100 -7.74 -1.41 6.06
N ASN A 101 -8.54 -2.35 5.58
CA ASN A 101 -9.42 -3.13 6.44
C ASN A 101 -8.65 -3.97 7.47
N ILE A 102 -7.56 -4.60 7.07
CA ILE A 102 -6.80 -5.49 7.96
C ILE A 102 -6.27 -4.74 9.20
N PRO A 103 -5.61 -3.58 9.06
CA PRO A 103 -5.21 -2.78 10.21
C PRO A 103 -6.37 -2.31 11.08
N PHE A 104 -7.50 -1.92 10.49
CA PHE A 104 -8.69 -1.55 11.26
C PHE A 104 -9.13 -2.68 12.19
N VAL A 105 -9.26 -3.90 11.66
CA VAL A 105 -9.62 -5.07 12.46
C VAL A 105 -8.55 -5.34 13.51
N SER A 106 -7.28 -5.23 13.16
CA SER A 106 -6.17 -5.53 14.05
C SER A 106 -6.06 -4.54 15.21
N VAL A 107 -6.39 -3.26 15.01
CA VAL A 107 -6.46 -2.28 16.10
C VAL A 107 -7.63 -2.62 17.02
N LYS A 108 -8.80 -2.93 16.46
CA LYS A 108 -9.99 -3.25 17.25
C LYS A 108 -9.82 -4.49 18.11
N GLU A 109 -9.10 -5.49 17.64
CA GLU A 109 -8.83 -6.71 18.45
C GLU A 109 -7.55 -6.60 19.30
N GLY A 110 -6.83 -5.48 19.24
CA GLY A 110 -5.72 -5.14 20.13
C GLY A 110 -4.33 -5.54 19.68
N SER A 111 -4.17 -6.02 18.45
CA SER A 111 -2.86 -6.47 17.94
C SER A 111 -2.00 -5.36 17.32
N LEU A 112 -2.59 -4.22 16.99
CA LEU A 112 -1.87 -3.07 16.43
C LEU A 112 -2.08 -1.81 17.27
N CYS A 113 -1.07 -0.97 17.26
CA CYS A 113 -1.10 0.36 17.85
C CYS A 113 -1.92 1.32 16.99
N ASP A 114 -2.83 2.07 17.62
CA ASP A 114 -3.74 3.00 16.93
C ASP A 114 -2.99 4.13 16.22
N GLU A 115 -2.04 4.78 16.89
CA GLU A 115 -1.36 5.97 16.39
C GLU A 115 -0.63 5.72 15.06
N GLU A 116 0.20 4.69 14.98
CA GLU A 116 0.94 4.35 13.77
C GLU A 116 0.05 3.87 12.64
N THR A 117 -0.94 3.09 13.00
CA THR A 117 -1.92 2.55 12.07
C THR A 117 -2.71 3.68 11.43
N GLN A 118 -3.07 4.69 12.21
CA GLN A 118 -3.82 5.85 11.73
C GLN A 118 -3.04 6.62 10.66
N ASP A 119 -1.74 6.82 10.85
CA ASP A 119 -0.90 7.50 9.86
C ASP A 119 -0.86 6.71 8.53
N CYS A 120 -0.64 5.41 8.61
CA CYS A 120 -0.66 4.54 7.41
C CYS A 120 -2.03 4.59 6.72
N LEU A 121 -3.12 4.55 7.48
CA LEU A 121 -4.48 4.59 6.94
C LEU A 121 -4.75 5.90 6.20
N ASN A 122 -4.33 7.03 6.76
CA ASN A 122 -4.48 8.33 6.11
C ASN A 122 -3.73 8.37 4.77
N ARG A 123 -2.53 7.82 4.74
CA ARG A 123 -1.70 7.80 3.54
C ARG A 123 -2.25 6.87 2.45
N VAL A 124 -2.78 5.71 2.80
CA VAL A 124 -3.37 4.81 1.79
C VAL A 124 -4.69 5.38 1.27
N GLU A 125 -5.45 6.09 2.09
CA GLU A 125 -6.67 6.77 1.64
C GLU A 125 -6.32 7.88 0.63
N GLU A 126 -5.28 8.65 0.89
CA GLU A 126 -4.79 9.67 -0.04
C GLU A 126 -4.34 9.03 -1.36
N LEU A 127 -3.64 7.90 -1.31
CA LEU A 127 -3.26 7.14 -2.52
C LEU A 127 -4.49 6.70 -3.31
N SER A 128 -5.54 6.23 -2.63
CA SER A 128 -6.81 5.86 -3.29
C SER A 128 -7.38 7.02 -4.11
N ARG A 129 -7.38 8.23 -3.54
CA ARG A 129 -7.85 9.43 -4.26
C ARG A 129 -6.97 9.76 -5.47
N LYS A 130 -5.67 9.64 -5.32
CA LYS A 130 -4.72 9.89 -6.42
C LYS A 130 -4.90 8.87 -7.55
N ILE A 131 -5.12 7.61 -7.23
CA ILE A 131 -5.41 6.57 -8.23
C ILE A 131 -6.70 6.91 -8.98
N THR A 132 -7.75 7.32 -8.28
CA THR A 132 -9.02 7.73 -8.90
C THR A 132 -8.81 8.91 -9.84
N ASN A 133 -8.08 9.93 -9.41
CA ASN A 133 -7.83 11.12 -10.23
C ASN A 133 -7.00 10.79 -11.47
N PHE A 134 -5.98 9.94 -11.31
CA PHE A 134 -5.20 9.47 -12.44
C PHE A 134 -6.05 8.69 -13.44
N SER A 135 -6.88 7.78 -12.94
CA SER A 135 -7.79 6.99 -13.78
C SER A 135 -8.73 7.89 -14.59
N ARG A 136 -9.28 8.94 -13.97
CA ARG A 136 -10.15 9.90 -14.66
C ARG A 136 -9.42 10.71 -15.73
N SER A 137 -8.11 10.91 -15.56
CA SER A 137 -7.31 11.63 -16.55
C SER A 137 -7.06 10.80 -17.82
N LEU A 138 -7.24 9.50 -17.76
CA LEU A 138 -7.09 8.61 -18.91
C LEU A 138 -8.38 8.65 -19.75
N ASN A 139 -8.28 9.15 -20.96
CA ASN A 139 -9.39 9.08 -21.91
C ASN A 139 -9.50 7.66 -22.45
N PRO A 140 -10.70 7.04 -22.39
CA PRO A 140 -10.89 5.68 -22.91
C PRO A 140 -10.67 5.61 -24.42
#